data_749a0e0fe0769c86f06adbbcbf00d55a
#
_entry.id   749a0e0fe0769c86f06adbbcbf00d55a
#
_cell.length_a   1.000
_cell.length_b   1.000
_cell.length_c   1.000
_cell.angle_alpha   90.00
_cell.angle_beta   90.00
_cell.angle_gamma   90.00
#
_symmetry.space_group_name_H-M   'P 1'
#
loop_
_entity.id
_entity.type
_entity.pdbx_description
1 polymer ?
#
loop_
_entity_poly.entity_id
_entity_poly.type
_entity_poly.pdbx_seq_one_letter_code
_entity_poly.pdbx_strand_id
1 'polypeptide(L)'
;MKFMVKIFPEVMVKGDAVKKKMIRQLYFNLKTLFERTAVDVELKRFWDKLEALCSDDVSETVRQILIKTPGIEQVLEAQQYPAKTLDAIADVVVAQAADSIKDKRFVVRAKRTGTHDFTSNDIERYVGQRLFDLQISAGVDLKNPQVKIELEVHQDQLNLIQHRHKGLGGFPMGTQGEVLSLVSGGFDSTVASYLMMRRGLKTHFVFFNLGGAAHELGVEQVALYLWEQFGGSHRVSFVSVPFEAVVAEIFRTSHETYMGVVLKRLMLKAAEQIADQMGIDALVMGDAVGQVSSQTLRNMAMIDRVTDKLVLRPLAVMHKQDIMSLADRIGTREFAESMPEYCGVISQNPVINSSAKRIELETNRFDLAVLNQAVAAAQKIAVDEVVENVNATAAVEICHQLGEAVVIDIRKMPLPERFPLEVAPKLVIPFYELNQKFKQLDSTQQYLLYCQKGVMSQLHAQYLRDQGYENVRVYRPL
;
A
#
# COMPACT_ATOMS: atom_id res chain seq x y z
N MET A 1 21.19 -8.69 -11.51
CA MET A 1 20.14 -7.88 -12.17
C MET A 1 20.32 -6.39 -11.90
N LYS A 2 20.04 -5.51 -12.87
CA LYS A 2 20.09 -4.04 -12.72
C LYS A 2 18.72 -3.43 -12.95
N PHE A 3 18.29 -2.54 -12.04
CA PHE A 3 17.06 -1.75 -12.15
C PHE A 3 17.41 -0.27 -12.32
N MET A 4 16.88 0.37 -13.36
CA MET A 4 16.95 1.82 -13.53
C MET A 4 15.62 2.44 -13.14
N VAL A 5 15.63 3.25 -12.09
CA VAL A 5 14.45 3.83 -11.46
C VAL A 5 14.23 5.23 -12.02
N LYS A 6 13.16 5.42 -12.78
CA LYS A 6 12.73 6.72 -13.31
C LYS A 6 11.85 7.42 -12.28
N ILE A 7 12.19 8.64 -11.98
CA ILE A 7 11.53 9.46 -10.95
C ILE A 7 10.25 10.06 -11.54
N PHE A 8 9.24 10.23 -10.69
CA PHE A 8 7.95 10.80 -11.08
C PHE A 8 8.12 12.20 -11.71
N PRO A 9 7.50 12.48 -12.87
CA PRO A 9 7.72 13.71 -13.64
C PRO A 9 7.49 14.99 -12.85
N GLU A 10 6.49 15.04 -11.96
CA GLU A 10 6.25 16.24 -11.15
C GLU A 10 7.41 16.57 -10.18
N VAL A 11 8.24 15.60 -9.80
CA VAL A 11 9.48 15.85 -9.05
C VAL A 11 10.51 16.50 -9.93
N MET A 12 10.60 16.06 -11.19
CA MET A 12 11.64 16.49 -12.15
C MET A 12 11.46 17.94 -12.62
N VAL A 13 10.22 18.46 -12.60
CA VAL A 13 9.92 19.86 -12.97
C VAL A 13 10.05 20.85 -11.80
N LYS A 14 10.36 20.38 -10.58
CA LYS A 14 10.62 21.26 -9.44
C LYS A 14 11.96 21.98 -9.58
N GLY A 15 12.11 23.11 -8.92
CA GLY A 15 13.39 23.82 -8.84
C GLY A 15 14.50 22.91 -8.26
N ASP A 16 15.74 23.12 -8.67
CA ASP A 16 16.87 22.20 -8.40
C ASP A 16 17.08 21.85 -6.94
N ALA A 17 16.92 22.79 -6.02
CA ALA A 17 17.06 22.52 -4.60
C ALA A 17 15.99 21.53 -4.08
N VAL A 18 14.73 21.73 -4.49
CA VAL A 18 13.59 20.88 -4.11
C VAL A 18 13.74 19.50 -4.76
N LYS A 19 14.06 19.47 -6.05
CA LYS A 19 14.33 18.23 -6.79
C LYS A 19 15.42 17.40 -6.11
N LYS A 20 16.57 17.99 -5.82
CA LYS A 20 17.69 17.33 -5.13
C LYS A 20 17.26 16.78 -3.76
N LYS A 21 16.47 17.54 -2.98
CA LYS A 21 15.93 17.10 -1.68
C LYS A 21 15.01 15.90 -1.84
N MET A 22 14.09 15.93 -2.82
CA MET A 22 13.14 14.84 -3.06
C MET A 22 13.85 13.56 -3.55
N ILE A 23 14.81 13.66 -4.48
CA ILE A 23 15.60 12.51 -4.96
C ILE A 23 16.44 11.92 -3.82
N ARG A 24 17.01 12.77 -2.96
CA ARG A 24 17.73 12.31 -1.77
C ARG A 24 16.80 11.58 -0.80
N GLN A 25 15.59 12.08 -0.59
CA GLN A 25 14.59 11.42 0.25
C GLN A 25 14.19 10.06 -0.32
N LEU A 26 13.93 9.97 -1.64
CA LEU A 26 13.63 8.69 -2.29
C LEU A 26 14.77 7.67 -2.12
N TYR A 27 16.02 8.11 -2.25
CA TYR A 27 17.19 7.27 -2.01
C TYR A 27 17.20 6.68 -0.59
N PHE A 28 16.97 7.52 0.44
CA PHE A 28 16.93 7.05 1.83
C PHE A 28 15.71 6.16 2.10
N ASN A 29 14.56 6.46 1.50
CA ASN A 29 13.37 5.61 1.62
C ASN A 29 13.66 4.20 1.10
N LEU A 30 14.27 4.08 -0.08
CA LEU A 30 14.63 2.79 -0.66
C LEU A 30 15.68 2.06 0.19
N LYS A 31 16.70 2.78 0.68
CA LYS A 31 17.70 2.20 1.56
C LYS A 31 17.06 1.57 2.80
N THR A 32 16.18 2.31 3.48
CA THR A 32 15.43 1.81 4.64
C THR A 32 14.57 0.58 4.29
N LEU A 33 13.92 0.59 3.12
CA LEU A 33 13.08 -0.55 2.69
C LEU A 33 13.92 -1.81 2.42
N PHE A 34 15.08 -1.67 1.78
CA PHE A 34 15.97 -2.80 1.55
C PHE A 34 16.59 -3.33 2.86
N GLU A 35 16.99 -2.45 3.78
CA GLU A 35 17.46 -2.85 5.11
C GLU A 35 16.38 -3.61 5.91
N ARG A 36 15.12 -3.14 5.90
CA ARG A 36 14.01 -3.83 6.57
C ARG A 36 13.66 -5.19 5.99
N THR A 37 13.90 -5.38 4.71
CA THR A 37 13.64 -6.66 4.03
C THR A 37 14.86 -7.58 4.00
N ALA A 38 15.98 -7.15 4.61
CA ALA A 38 17.26 -7.86 4.61
C ALA A 38 17.73 -8.24 3.19
N VAL A 39 17.48 -7.37 2.20
CA VAL A 39 17.88 -7.58 0.81
C VAL A 39 19.11 -6.75 0.51
N ASP A 40 20.17 -7.40 0.04
CA ASP A 40 21.42 -6.73 -0.35
C ASP A 40 21.28 -6.09 -1.73
N VAL A 41 21.34 -4.74 -1.75
CA VAL A 41 21.17 -3.94 -2.98
C VAL A 41 22.19 -2.79 -2.99
N GLU A 42 23.01 -2.75 -4.01
CA GLU A 42 23.84 -1.58 -4.28
C GLU A 42 22.98 -0.48 -4.92
N LEU A 43 22.66 0.57 -4.15
CA LEU A 43 21.84 1.68 -4.60
C LEU A 43 22.69 2.89 -4.97
N LYS A 44 22.59 3.33 -6.24
CA LYS A 44 23.30 4.52 -6.77
C LYS A 44 22.31 5.65 -7.07
N ARG A 45 22.69 6.89 -6.67
CA ARG A 45 21.87 8.08 -6.89
C ARG A 45 22.51 8.98 -7.96
N PHE A 46 21.73 9.34 -8.95
CA PHE A 46 22.06 10.33 -9.97
C PHE A 46 21.17 11.56 -9.81
N TRP A 47 21.36 12.55 -10.66
CA TRP A 47 20.60 13.80 -10.62
C TRP A 47 19.15 13.65 -11.18
N ASP A 48 18.90 12.63 -11.98
CA ASP A 48 17.64 12.38 -12.71
C ASP A 48 17.06 10.98 -12.52
N LYS A 49 17.81 10.07 -11.89
CA LYS A 49 17.42 8.67 -11.68
C LYS A 49 18.09 8.04 -10.46
N LEU A 50 17.62 6.88 -10.09
CA LEU A 50 18.35 5.96 -9.21
C LEU A 50 18.67 4.67 -9.98
N GLU A 51 19.69 3.96 -9.57
CA GLU A 51 20.01 2.62 -10.04
C GLU A 51 20.15 1.68 -8.86
N ALA A 52 19.55 0.49 -8.96
CA ALA A 52 19.66 -0.56 -7.97
C ALA A 52 20.24 -1.81 -8.63
N LEU A 53 21.30 -2.35 -8.05
CA LEU A 53 21.94 -3.59 -8.49
C LEU A 53 21.78 -4.63 -7.39
N CYS A 54 21.35 -5.83 -7.78
CA CYS A 54 21.18 -6.96 -6.87
C CYS A 54 21.51 -8.28 -7.58
N SER A 55 21.67 -9.35 -6.83
CA SER A 55 21.72 -10.71 -7.37
C SER A 55 20.36 -11.12 -7.98
N ASP A 56 20.37 -12.12 -8.83
CA ASP A 56 19.16 -12.51 -9.57
C ASP A 56 18.12 -13.20 -8.67
N ASP A 57 18.52 -13.88 -7.62
CA ASP A 57 17.68 -14.57 -6.64
C ASP A 57 16.77 -13.61 -5.85
N VAL A 58 17.18 -12.37 -5.60
CA VAL A 58 16.40 -11.36 -4.89
C VAL A 58 15.74 -10.34 -5.83
N SER A 59 15.92 -10.45 -7.13
CA SER A 59 15.46 -9.47 -8.13
C SER A 59 13.96 -9.23 -8.09
N GLU A 60 13.16 -10.27 -7.87
CA GLU A 60 11.70 -10.15 -7.73
C GLU A 60 11.32 -9.31 -6.50
N THR A 61 11.95 -9.55 -5.36
CA THR A 61 11.73 -8.78 -4.13
C THR A 61 12.10 -7.32 -4.33
N VAL A 62 13.25 -7.04 -4.93
CA VAL A 62 13.71 -5.68 -5.27
C VAL A 62 12.72 -4.99 -6.19
N ARG A 63 12.26 -5.67 -7.24
CA ARG A 63 11.26 -5.16 -8.16
C ARG A 63 9.96 -4.77 -7.45
N GLN A 64 9.44 -5.65 -6.59
CA GLN A 64 8.20 -5.38 -5.82
C GLN A 64 8.34 -4.17 -4.91
N ILE A 65 9.48 -3.99 -4.25
CA ILE A 65 9.77 -2.81 -3.44
C ILE A 65 9.78 -1.55 -4.32
N LEU A 66 10.50 -1.58 -5.43
CA LEU A 66 10.64 -0.42 -6.32
C LEU A 66 9.30 0.04 -6.89
N ILE A 67 8.48 -0.89 -7.42
CA ILE A 67 7.20 -0.52 -8.06
C ILE A 67 6.14 -0.03 -7.07
N LYS A 68 6.27 -0.36 -5.77
CA LYS A 68 5.36 0.05 -4.69
C LYS A 68 5.86 1.26 -3.90
N THR A 69 7.01 1.83 -4.26
CA THR A 69 7.58 2.99 -3.56
C THR A 69 7.06 4.30 -4.17
N PRO A 70 6.43 5.19 -3.36
CA PRO A 70 6.02 6.51 -3.83
C PRO A 70 7.19 7.35 -4.33
N GLY A 71 7.00 8.06 -5.45
CA GLY A 71 8.03 8.86 -6.11
C GLY A 71 8.65 8.19 -7.34
N ILE A 72 8.34 6.92 -7.60
CA ILE A 72 8.85 6.16 -8.74
C ILE A 72 7.78 6.09 -9.83
N GLU A 73 8.10 6.61 -11.02
CA GLU A 73 7.22 6.54 -12.19
C GLU A 73 7.33 5.21 -12.93
N GLN A 74 8.58 4.76 -13.12
CA GLN A 74 8.86 3.55 -13.89
C GLN A 74 10.15 2.90 -13.43
N VAL A 75 10.16 1.58 -13.47
CA VAL A 75 11.34 0.74 -13.20
C VAL A 75 11.69 -0.01 -14.48
N LEU A 76 12.91 0.21 -14.98
CA LEU A 76 13.45 -0.51 -16.12
C LEU A 76 14.35 -1.62 -15.60
N GLU A 77 14.00 -2.84 -15.91
CA GLU A 77 14.82 -4.03 -15.62
C GLU A 77 15.76 -4.27 -16.77
N ALA A 78 17.05 -4.28 -16.52
CA ALA A 78 18.07 -4.32 -17.54
C ALA A 78 19.18 -5.31 -17.21
N GLN A 79 19.69 -5.94 -18.23
CA GLN A 79 20.98 -6.63 -18.18
C GLN A 79 22.09 -5.70 -18.66
N GLN A 80 23.19 -5.67 -17.94
CA GLN A 80 24.33 -4.80 -18.25
C GLN A 80 25.48 -5.60 -18.84
N TYR A 81 26.03 -5.07 -19.94
CA TYR A 81 27.16 -5.65 -20.67
C TYR A 81 28.24 -4.61 -20.94
N PRO A 82 29.52 -4.96 -20.87
CA PRO A 82 30.59 -4.09 -21.38
C PRO A 82 30.54 -4.05 -22.90
N ALA A 83 30.40 -2.85 -23.49
CA ALA A 83 30.35 -2.66 -24.94
C ALA A 83 30.77 -1.23 -25.31
N LYS A 84 31.95 -1.08 -25.92
CA LYS A 84 32.56 0.22 -26.28
C LYS A 84 32.29 0.64 -27.70
N THR A 85 32.11 -0.31 -28.61
CA THR A 85 32.01 -0.08 -30.05
C THR A 85 30.62 -0.48 -30.56
N LEU A 86 30.22 0.00 -31.72
CA LEU A 86 28.99 -0.41 -32.39
C LEU A 86 28.94 -1.92 -32.61
N ASP A 87 30.07 -2.54 -33.00
CA ASP A 87 30.15 -3.99 -33.19
C ASP A 87 29.89 -4.75 -31.89
N ALA A 88 30.56 -4.36 -30.79
CA ALA A 88 30.36 -5.00 -29.48
C ALA A 88 28.89 -4.85 -29.00
N ILE A 89 28.27 -3.68 -29.21
CA ILE A 89 26.86 -3.47 -28.90
C ILE A 89 25.98 -4.40 -29.74
N ALA A 90 26.22 -4.47 -31.06
CA ALA A 90 25.44 -5.30 -31.97
C ALA A 90 25.59 -6.80 -31.64
N ASP A 91 26.82 -7.26 -31.35
CA ASP A 91 27.09 -8.66 -31.01
C ASP A 91 26.34 -9.09 -29.74
N VAL A 92 26.35 -8.24 -28.70
CA VAL A 92 25.58 -8.48 -27.48
C VAL A 92 24.08 -8.54 -27.77
N VAL A 93 23.55 -7.58 -28.53
CA VAL A 93 22.11 -7.53 -28.82
C VAL A 93 21.68 -8.69 -29.68
N VAL A 94 22.46 -9.08 -30.67
CA VAL A 94 22.21 -10.28 -31.49
C VAL A 94 22.18 -11.53 -30.59
N ALA A 95 23.17 -11.70 -29.71
CA ALA A 95 23.23 -12.87 -28.83
C ALA A 95 22.06 -12.95 -27.83
N GLN A 96 21.53 -11.82 -27.39
CA GLN A 96 20.52 -11.78 -26.30
C GLN A 96 19.07 -11.58 -26.81
N ALA A 97 18.88 -10.97 -27.98
CA ALA A 97 17.56 -10.56 -28.45
C ALA A 97 17.12 -11.22 -29.78
N ALA A 98 17.98 -11.98 -30.46
CA ALA A 98 17.63 -12.59 -31.74
C ALA A 98 16.39 -13.49 -31.67
N ASP A 99 16.27 -14.32 -30.66
CA ASP A 99 15.13 -15.23 -30.50
C ASP A 99 13.81 -14.48 -30.30
N SER A 100 13.85 -13.30 -29.70
CA SER A 100 12.64 -12.50 -29.43
C SER A 100 11.97 -11.95 -30.71
N ILE A 101 12.74 -11.76 -31.78
CA ILE A 101 12.28 -11.18 -33.07
C ILE A 101 11.88 -12.25 -34.10
N LYS A 102 12.03 -13.53 -33.78
CA LYS A 102 11.71 -14.61 -34.72
C LYS A 102 10.25 -14.52 -35.15
N ASP A 103 10.04 -14.48 -36.48
CA ASP A 103 8.74 -14.36 -37.15
C ASP A 103 7.93 -13.09 -36.74
N LYS A 104 8.60 -12.05 -36.18
CA LYS A 104 7.96 -10.81 -35.72
C LYS A 104 8.58 -9.58 -36.38
N ARG A 105 7.77 -8.52 -36.49
CA ARG A 105 8.27 -7.19 -36.86
C ARG A 105 8.89 -6.53 -35.65
N PHE A 106 10.06 -5.95 -35.81
CA PHE A 106 10.80 -5.36 -34.69
C PHE A 106 11.28 -3.94 -34.97
N VAL A 107 11.70 -3.28 -33.88
CA VAL A 107 12.44 -2.01 -33.94
C VAL A 107 13.49 -1.99 -32.84
N VAL A 108 14.63 -1.36 -33.12
CA VAL A 108 15.64 -1.01 -32.13
C VAL A 108 15.44 0.44 -31.71
N ARG A 109 15.52 0.72 -30.42
CA ARG A 109 15.50 2.07 -29.85
C ARG A 109 16.66 2.23 -28.90
N ALA A 110 17.49 3.22 -29.12
CA ALA A 110 18.69 3.47 -28.35
C ALA A 110 18.69 4.84 -27.70
N LYS A 111 19.12 4.90 -26.46
CA LYS A 111 19.51 6.12 -25.78
C LYS A 111 21.00 6.06 -25.47
N ARG A 112 21.69 7.17 -25.68
CA ARG A 112 23.12 7.26 -25.45
C ARG A 112 23.44 8.44 -24.53
N THR A 113 24.28 8.21 -23.57
CA THR A 113 24.81 9.23 -22.65
C THR A 113 26.32 9.08 -22.55
N GLY A 114 27.05 10.17 -22.56
CA GLY A 114 28.51 10.20 -22.59
C GLY A 114 29.08 10.52 -23.97
N THR A 115 30.41 10.43 -24.10
CA THR A 115 31.15 10.77 -25.32
C THR A 115 31.48 9.50 -26.10
N HIS A 116 31.01 9.43 -27.36
CA HIS A 116 31.24 8.28 -28.24
C HIS A 116 31.38 8.81 -29.68
N ASP A 117 32.02 8.07 -30.55
CA ASP A 117 32.19 8.37 -31.94
C ASP A 117 30.93 8.07 -32.80
N PHE A 118 29.84 7.65 -32.16
CA PHE A 118 28.56 7.29 -32.77
C PHE A 118 27.39 7.92 -32.04
N THR A 119 26.27 8.10 -32.73
CA THR A 119 25.00 8.65 -32.18
C THR A 119 24.03 7.51 -31.77
N SER A 120 22.95 7.86 -31.06
CA SER A 120 21.85 6.89 -30.81
C SER A 120 21.25 6.35 -32.10
N ASN A 121 21.16 7.19 -33.13
CA ASN A 121 20.61 6.80 -34.42
C ASN A 121 21.54 5.81 -35.17
N ASP A 122 22.87 5.98 -35.02
CA ASP A 122 23.83 5.01 -35.54
C ASP A 122 23.70 3.65 -34.88
N ILE A 123 23.50 3.63 -33.57
CA ILE A 123 23.22 2.37 -32.84
C ILE A 123 21.92 1.73 -33.37
N GLU A 124 20.82 2.49 -33.47
CA GLU A 124 19.53 1.97 -33.95
C GLU A 124 19.64 1.34 -35.34
N ARG A 125 20.34 2.05 -36.27
CA ARG A 125 20.53 1.56 -37.64
C ARG A 125 21.46 0.36 -37.71
N TYR A 126 22.61 0.44 -37.07
CA TYR A 126 23.62 -0.59 -37.14
C TYR A 126 23.14 -1.91 -36.51
N VAL A 127 22.62 -1.83 -35.29
CA VAL A 127 22.06 -3.00 -34.57
C VAL A 127 20.82 -3.52 -35.30
N GLY A 128 19.95 -2.64 -35.78
CA GLY A 128 18.77 -3.00 -36.55
C GLY A 128 19.15 -3.77 -37.83
N GLN A 129 20.16 -3.33 -38.57
CA GLN A 129 20.67 -4.01 -39.73
C GLN A 129 21.25 -5.39 -39.43
N ARG A 130 22.10 -5.50 -38.38
CA ARG A 130 22.68 -6.78 -37.95
C ARG A 130 21.60 -7.81 -37.58
N LEU A 131 20.52 -7.39 -36.92
CA LEU A 131 19.38 -8.26 -36.59
C LEU A 131 18.56 -8.63 -37.83
N PHE A 132 18.37 -7.70 -38.76
CA PHE A 132 17.65 -7.96 -40.02
C PHE A 132 18.41 -8.97 -40.92
N ASP A 133 19.72 -8.86 -40.97
CA ASP A 133 20.58 -9.75 -41.77
C ASP A 133 20.57 -11.22 -41.30
N LEU A 134 20.06 -11.50 -40.07
CA LEU A 134 19.84 -12.87 -39.62
C LEU A 134 18.71 -13.57 -40.36
N GLN A 135 17.86 -12.85 -41.07
CA GLN A 135 16.72 -13.36 -41.86
C GLN A 135 15.70 -14.22 -41.08
N ILE A 136 15.60 -13.99 -39.76
CA ILE A 136 14.69 -14.69 -38.84
C ILE A 136 13.43 -13.88 -38.51
N SER A 137 13.45 -12.56 -38.75
CA SER A 137 12.34 -11.66 -38.43
C SER A 137 11.38 -11.47 -39.61
N ALA A 138 10.13 -11.05 -39.31
CA ALA A 138 9.17 -10.62 -40.33
C ALA A 138 9.44 -9.21 -40.89
N GLY A 139 10.57 -8.58 -40.50
CA GLY A 139 11.03 -7.27 -40.98
C GLY A 139 11.04 -6.20 -39.89
N VAL A 140 11.45 -4.98 -40.30
CA VAL A 140 11.52 -3.81 -39.42
C VAL A 140 10.24 -3.00 -39.54
N ASP A 141 9.65 -2.58 -38.41
CA ASP A 141 8.51 -1.68 -38.38
C ASP A 141 8.75 -0.58 -37.34
N LEU A 142 8.95 0.66 -37.83
CA LEU A 142 9.30 1.80 -37.00
C LEU A 142 8.10 2.38 -36.23
N LYS A 143 6.86 2.09 -36.68
CA LYS A 143 5.63 2.68 -36.14
C LYS A 143 4.86 1.73 -35.23
N ASN A 144 4.68 0.49 -35.67
CA ASN A 144 3.88 -0.52 -34.98
C ASN A 144 4.63 -1.86 -34.84
N PRO A 145 5.80 -1.89 -34.19
CA PRO A 145 6.58 -3.10 -34.01
C PRO A 145 5.89 -4.05 -33.05
N GLN A 146 6.01 -5.35 -33.29
CA GLN A 146 5.60 -6.39 -32.38
C GLN A 146 6.63 -6.59 -31.25
N VAL A 147 7.92 -6.32 -31.56
CA VAL A 147 9.02 -6.38 -30.60
C VAL A 147 9.80 -5.08 -30.65
N LYS A 148 10.03 -4.49 -29.49
CA LYS A 148 10.84 -3.28 -29.31
C LYS A 148 12.08 -3.64 -28.50
N ILE A 149 13.24 -3.64 -29.13
CA ILE A 149 14.53 -3.83 -28.46
C ILE A 149 15.02 -2.47 -27.99
N GLU A 150 15.12 -2.29 -26.68
CA GLU A 150 15.48 -1.01 -26.08
C GLU A 150 16.85 -1.06 -25.43
N LEU A 151 17.69 -0.10 -25.77
CA LEU A 151 19.07 -0.01 -25.35
C LEU A 151 19.34 1.33 -24.65
N GLU A 152 20.07 1.30 -23.54
CA GLU A 152 20.66 2.52 -22.96
C GLU A 152 22.19 2.31 -22.87
N VAL A 153 22.94 3.10 -23.64
CA VAL A 153 24.40 3.09 -23.63
C VAL A 153 24.90 4.25 -22.77
N HIS A 154 25.71 3.94 -21.77
CA HIS A 154 26.36 4.94 -20.93
C HIS A 154 27.84 4.65 -20.84
N GLN A 155 28.65 5.50 -21.44
CA GLN A 155 30.09 5.26 -21.61
C GLN A 155 30.34 3.86 -22.21
N ASP A 156 31.16 3.03 -21.60
CA ASP A 156 31.51 1.68 -22.04
C ASP A 156 30.51 0.59 -21.65
N GLN A 157 29.30 0.96 -21.20
CA GLN A 157 28.30 0.02 -20.70
C GLN A 157 27.01 0.07 -21.52
N LEU A 158 26.59 -1.08 -22.01
CA LEU A 158 25.29 -1.30 -22.63
C LEU A 158 24.31 -1.87 -21.59
N ASN A 159 23.16 -1.22 -21.42
CA ASN A 159 22.02 -1.76 -20.68
C ASN A 159 20.97 -2.19 -21.71
N LEU A 160 20.73 -3.49 -21.79
CA LEU A 160 19.64 -4.08 -22.60
C LEU A 160 18.40 -4.17 -21.72
N ILE A 161 17.35 -3.40 -22.07
CA ILE A 161 16.11 -3.35 -21.29
C ILE A 161 15.29 -4.60 -21.57
N GLN A 162 15.04 -5.38 -20.53
CA GLN A 162 14.23 -6.61 -20.60
C GLN A 162 12.76 -6.31 -20.36
N HIS A 163 12.48 -5.57 -19.29
CA HIS A 163 11.12 -5.26 -18.88
C HIS A 163 10.96 -3.82 -18.41
N ARG A 164 9.74 -3.30 -18.58
CA ARG A 164 9.30 -2.00 -18.07
C ARG A 164 8.14 -2.19 -17.11
N HIS A 165 8.33 -1.80 -15.87
CA HIS A 165 7.30 -1.89 -14.84
C HIS A 165 6.83 -0.47 -14.51
N LYS A 166 5.50 -0.29 -14.46
CA LYS A 166 4.91 0.96 -14.00
C LYS A 166 5.11 1.06 -12.49
N GLY A 167 5.67 2.17 -12.03
CA GLY A 167 5.78 2.49 -10.62
C GLY A 167 4.49 3.12 -10.06
N LEU A 168 4.52 3.44 -8.78
CA LEU A 168 3.38 4.02 -8.07
C LEU A 168 3.11 5.46 -8.48
N GLY A 169 4.12 6.17 -8.97
CA GLY A 169 4.09 7.61 -9.18
C GLY A 169 4.09 8.40 -7.86
N GLY A 170 3.60 9.62 -7.90
CA GLY A 170 3.48 10.48 -6.73
C GLY A 170 4.81 11.04 -6.22
N PHE A 171 4.87 11.46 -4.97
CA PHE A 171 6.07 12.04 -4.37
C PHE A 171 6.73 11.08 -3.38
N PRO A 172 8.06 11.19 -3.19
CA PRO A 172 8.74 10.39 -2.17
C PRO A 172 8.13 10.60 -0.79
N MET A 173 7.86 9.51 -0.07
CA MET A 173 7.28 9.53 1.27
C MET A 173 8.06 10.47 2.21
N GLY A 174 7.32 11.24 3.01
CA GLY A 174 7.88 12.21 3.97
C GLY A 174 8.25 13.58 3.35
N THR A 175 8.02 13.79 2.03
CA THR A 175 8.32 15.08 1.39
C THR A 175 7.17 16.08 1.42
N GLN A 176 5.95 15.65 1.77
CA GLN A 176 4.73 16.48 1.77
C GLN A 176 4.13 16.69 3.16
N GLY A 177 4.88 16.38 4.23
CA GLY A 177 4.41 16.50 5.61
C GLY A 177 3.69 15.23 6.10
N GLU A 178 2.92 15.40 7.18
CA GLU A 178 2.26 14.31 7.90
C GLU A 178 0.75 14.54 7.96
N VAL A 179 -0.03 13.46 7.99
CA VAL A 179 -1.50 13.50 8.13
C VAL A 179 -1.96 12.43 9.12
N LEU A 180 -3.11 12.69 9.76
CA LEU A 180 -3.83 11.71 10.57
C LEU A 180 -5.07 11.25 9.81
N SER A 181 -5.08 9.98 9.37
CA SER A 181 -6.17 9.41 8.59
C SER A 181 -7.15 8.65 9.48
N LEU A 182 -8.42 9.02 9.40
CA LEU A 182 -9.51 8.32 10.07
C LEU A 182 -9.80 7.03 9.32
N VAL A 183 -9.50 5.89 9.94
CA VAL A 183 -9.66 4.57 9.32
C VAL A 183 -10.76 3.77 9.99
N SER A 184 -11.52 3.03 9.18
CA SER A 184 -12.58 2.12 9.65
C SER A 184 -12.40 0.69 9.14
N GLY A 185 -11.34 0.44 8.36
CA GLY A 185 -11.11 -0.85 7.68
C GLY A 185 -11.92 -1.04 6.40
N GLY A 186 -12.94 -0.22 6.14
CA GLY A 186 -13.74 -0.28 4.90
C GLY A 186 -13.03 0.31 3.68
N PHE A 187 -13.63 0.15 2.49
CA PHE A 187 -13.07 0.57 1.20
C PHE A 187 -12.59 2.01 1.18
N ASP A 188 -13.45 2.94 1.61
CA ASP A 188 -13.24 4.36 1.40
C ASP A 188 -12.09 4.90 2.25
N SER A 189 -12.04 4.59 3.53
CA SER A 189 -10.99 5.05 4.43
C SER A 189 -9.61 4.47 4.08
N THR A 190 -9.58 3.22 3.63
CA THR A 190 -8.36 2.51 3.24
C THR A 190 -7.77 3.11 1.96
N VAL A 191 -8.61 3.34 0.94
CA VAL A 191 -8.20 3.97 -0.32
C VAL A 191 -7.78 5.42 -0.12
N ALA A 192 -8.48 6.16 0.76
CA ALA A 192 -8.11 7.53 1.11
C ALA A 192 -6.71 7.60 1.72
N SER A 193 -6.42 6.73 2.68
CA SER A 193 -5.08 6.62 3.31
C SER A 193 -3.99 6.31 2.28
N TYR A 194 -4.23 5.33 1.41
CA TYR A 194 -3.30 4.99 0.33
C TYR A 194 -3.00 6.16 -0.61
N LEU A 195 -4.01 6.94 -0.99
CA LEU A 195 -3.83 8.10 -1.86
C LEU A 195 -2.94 9.17 -1.21
N MET A 196 -3.03 9.35 0.10
CA MET A 196 -2.14 10.25 0.84
C MET A 196 -0.70 9.71 0.87
N MET A 197 -0.52 8.42 1.14
CA MET A 197 0.80 7.78 1.07
C MET A 197 1.43 7.92 -0.32
N ARG A 198 0.66 7.62 -1.37
CA ARG A 198 1.11 7.79 -2.76
C ARG A 198 1.50 9.24 -3.06
N ARG A 199 0.82 10.23 -2.45
CA ARG A 199 1.14 11.66 -2.61
C ARG A 199 2.39 12.08 -1.84
N GLY A 200 2.99 11.17 -1.04
CA GLY A 200 4.24 11.41 -0.30
C GLY A 200 4.04 11.95 1.12
N LEU A 201 2.81 11.88 1.63
CA LEU A 201 2.46 12.25 2.99
C LEU A 201 2.74 11.07 3.94
N LYS A 202 3.43 11.31 5.04
CA LYS A 202 3.54 10.35 6.13
C LYS A 202 2.17 10.23 6.80
N THR A 203 1.53 9.07 6.65
CA THR A 203 0.13 8.86 7.05
C THR A 203 0.07 8.05 8.33
N HIS A 204 -0.35 8.70 9.41
CA HIS A 204 -0.72 8.09 10.67
C HIS A 204 -2.20 7.71 10.64
N PHE A 205 -2.60 6.76 11.48
CA PHE A 205 -3.97 6.25 11.51
C PHE A 205 -4.63 6.54 12.84
N VAL A 206 -5.90 6.91 12.81
CA VAL A 206 -6.77 6.96 13.98
C VAL A 206 -8.02 6.12 13.73
N PHE A 207 -8.34 5.26 14.66
CA PHE A 207 -9.50 4.39 14.65
C PHE A 207 -10.39 4.68 15.84
N PHE A 208 -11.68 4.88 15.59
CA PHE A 208 -12.70 5.03 16.63
C PHE A 208 -13.40 3.69 16.83
N ASN A 209 -13.07 3.01 17.91
CA ASN A 209 -13.55 1.65 18.18
C ASN A 209 -15.00 1.67 18.66
N LEU A 210 -15.89 1.19 17.79
CA LEU A 210 -17.33 1.02 18.05
C LEU A 210 -17.74 -0.45 18.15
N GLY A 211 -16.89 -1.38 17.73
CA GLY A 211 -17.20 -2.79 17.52
C GLY A 211 -16.39 -3.77 18.37
N GLY A 212 -15.64 -3.26 19.36
CA GLY A 212 -14.83 -4.09 20.25
C GLY A 212 -13.53 -4.62 19.63
N ALA A 213 -12.88 -5.56 20.31
CA ALA A 213 -11.53 -6.05 19.98
C ALA A 213 -11.41 -6.67 18.57
N ALA A 214 -12.43 -7.36 18.10
CA ALA A 214 -12.41 -7.99 16.77
C ALA A 214 -12.37 -6.98 15.63
N HIS A 215 -13.10 -5.87 15.75
CA HIS A 215 -13.09 -4.80 14.77
C HIS A 215 -11.75 -4.06 14.79
N GLU A 216 -11.24 -3.76 15.98
CA GLU A 216 -9.93 -3.11 16.16
C GLU A 216 -8.82 -3.91 15.48
N LEU A 217 -8.75 -5.21 15.75
CA LEU A 217 -7.77 -6.11 15.15
C LEU A 217 -7.83 -6.07 13.60
N GLY A 218 -9.04 -6.09 13.03
CA GLY A 218 -9.21 -6.00 11.58
C GLY A 218 -8.69 -4.69 11.00
N VAL A 219 -8.93 -3.56 11.68
CA VAL A 219 -8.44 -2.24 11.23
C VAL A 219 -6.93 -2.12 11.40
N GLU A 220 -6.36 -2.65 12.47
CA GLU A 220 -4.90 -2.74 12.66
C GLU A 220 -4.23 -3.53 11.52
N GLN A 221 -4.82 -4.65 11.12
CA GLN A 221 -4.32 -5.44 9.99
C GLN A 221 -4.30 -4.64 8.68
N VAL A 222 -5.34 -3.87 8.40
CA VAL A 222 -5.40 -3.00 7.22
C VAL A 222 -4.34 -1.92 7.29
N ALA A 223 -4.18 -1.27 8.44
CA ALA A 223 -3.18 -0.22 8.65
C ALA A 223 -1.75 -0.78 8.47
N LEU A 224 -1.47 -1.93 9.07
CA LEU A 224 -0.20 -2.65 8.93
C LEU A 224 0.06 -3.04 7.47
N TYR A 225 -0.94 -3.60 6.77
CA TYR A 225 -0.80 -3.96 5.37
C TYR A 225 -0.48 -2.76 4.49
N LEU A 226 -1.21 -1.64 4.64
CA LEU A 226 -0.93 -0.41 3.88
C LEU A 226 0.47 0.10 4.14
N TRP A 227 0.90 0.10 5.40
CA TRP A 227 2.22 0.54 5.78
C TRP A 227 3.32 -0.38 5.21
N GLU A 228 3.18 -1.69 5.30
CA GLU A 228 4.14 -2.64 4.73
C GLU A 228 4.28 -2.50 3.21
N GLN A 229 3.15 -2.28 2.52
CA GLN A 229 3.15 -2.20 1.06
C GLN A 229 3.64 -0.85 0.53
N PHE A 230 3.31 0.27 1.19
CA PHE A 230 3.46 1.60 0.61
C PHE A 230 4.14 2.62 1.54
N GLY A 231 4.17 2.38 2.84
CA GLY A 231 4.62 3.31 3.87
C GLY A 231 5.86 2.90 4.66
N GLY A 232 6.38 1.70 4.47
CA GLY A 232 7.40 1.06 5.31
C GLY A 232 8.74 1.76 5.42
N SER A 233 8.99 2.81 4.64
CA SER A 233 10.18 3.64 4.76
C SER A 233 10.15 4.60 5.96
N HIS A 234 8.98 4.81 6.59
CA HIS A 234 8.78 5.71 7.72
C HIS A 234 8.02 5.02 8.85
N ARG A 235 8.37 5.37 10.08
CA ARG A 235 7.60 4.92 11.24
C ARG A 235 6.34 5.76 11.36
N VAL A 236 5.18 5.12 11.48
CA VAL A 236 3.87 5.77 11.65
C VAL A 236 3.14 5.17 12.84
N SER A 237 2.20 5.94 13.40
CA SER A 237 1.41 5.52 14.55
C SER A 237 0.02 5.08 14.13
N PHE A 238 -0.51 4.10 14.85
CA PHE A 238 -1.92 3.73 14.91
C PHE A 238 -2.46 4.16 16.28
N VAL A 239 -3.57 4.91 16.29
CA VAL A 239 -4.21 5.39 17.51
C VAL A 239 -5.61 4.80 17.57
N SER A 240 -5.86 3.95 18.57
CA SER A 240 -7.19 3.40 18.86
C SER A 240 -7.86 4.20 19.94
N VAL A 241 -9.09 4.67 19.68
CA VAL A 241 -9.89 5.46 20.62
C VAL A 241 -11.14 4.67 20.99
N PRO A 242 -11.36 4.31 22.28
CA PRO A 242 -12.59 3.64 22.70
C PRO A 242 -13.77 4.62 22.60
N PHE A 243 -14.72 4.32 21.72
CA PHE A 243 -15.78 5.27 21.38
C PHE A 243 -17.18 4.80 21.80
N GLU A 244 -17.31 3.68 22.50
CA GLU A 244 -18.58 3.11 22.96
C GLU A 244 -19.34 4.07 23.86
N ALA A 245 -18.67 4.69 24.86
CA ALA A 245 -19.29 5.66 25.76
C ALA A 245 -19.79 6.92 25.02
N VAL A 246 -19.02 7.35 23.98
CA VAL A 246 -19.41 8.49 23.14
C VAL A 246 -20.69 8.18 22.35
N VAL A 247 -20.78 6.97 21.79
CA VAL A 247 -21.99 6.51 21.07
C VAL A 247 -23.18 6.40 22.03
N ALA A 248 -23.00 5.83 23.22
CA ALA A 248 -24.05 5.76 24.23
C ALA A 248 -24.58 7.15 24.59
N GLU A 249 -23.71 8.12 24.76
CA GLU A 249 -24.09 9.51 25.04
C GLU A 249 -24.81 10.19 23.87
N ILE A 250 -24.41 9.90 22.62
CA ILE A 250 -25.15 10.36 21.42
C ILE A 250 -26.58 9.80 21.43
N PHE A 251 -26.76 8.51 21.72
CA PHE A 251 -28.11 7.91 21.82
C PHE A 251 -28.96 8.56 22.90
N ARG A 252 -28.37 8.98 24.01
CA ARG A 252 -29.06 9.62 25.13
C ARG A 252 -29.48 11.07 24.82
N THR A 253 -28.68 11.81 24.05
CA THR A 253 -28.78 13.28 23.96
C THR A 253 -29.23 13.79 22.60
N SER A 254 -28.98 13.04 21.52
CA SER A 254 -29.23 13.50 20.16
C SER A 254 -30.50 12.89 19.59
N HIS A 255 -31.19 13.67 18.74
CA HIS A 255 -32.32 13.17 17.97
C HIS A 255 -31.83 12.16 16.90
N GLU A 256 -32.54 11.03 16.75
CA GLU A 256 -32.17 9.89 15.89
C GLU A 256 -31.74 10.28 14.45
N THR A 257 -32.41 11.26 13.84
CA THR A 257 -32.14 11.71 12.47
C THR A 257 -30.82 12.46 12.33
N TYR A 258 -30.24 12.99 13.42
CA TYR A 258 -29.00 13.77 13.43
C TYR A 258 -27.79 12.98 13.96
N MET A 259 -28.01 11.81 14.56
CA MET A 259 -26.94 11.03 15.24
C MET A 259 -25.72 10.79 14.36
N GLY A 260 -25.91 10.45 13.08
CA GLY A 260 -24.78 10.19 12.15
C GLY A 260 -23.94 11.43 11.85
N VAL A 261 -24.55 12.62 11.79
CA VAL A 261 -23.81 13.88 11.62
C VAL A 261 -23.10 14.27 12.91
N VAL A 262 -23.78 14.13 14.07
CA VAL A 262 -23.19 14.38 15.39
C VAL A 262 -22.01 13.45 15.64
N LEU A 263 -22.13 12.16 15.36
CA LEU A 263 -21.04 11.19 15.49
C LEU A 263 -19.81 11.62 14.70
N LYS A 264 -19.97 11.96 13.40
CA LYS A 264 -18.84 12.41 12.57
C LYS A 264 -18.21 13.70 13.07
N ARG A 265 -19.00 14.62 13.62
CA ARG A 265 -18.49 15.84 14.26
C ARG A 265 -17.62 15.50 15.50
N LEU A 266 -18.08 14.57 16.32
CA LEU A 266 -17.34 14.16 17.52
C LEU A 266 -16.07 13.36 17.16
N MET A 267 -16.14 12.49 16.14
CA MET A 267 -14.94 11.82 15.61
C MET A 267 -13.91 12.84 15.10
N LEU A 268 -14.34 13.85 14.35
CA LEU A 268 -13.45 14.87 13.82
C LEU A 268 -12.85 15.73 14.95
N LYS A 269 -13.64 16.08 15.97
CA LYS A 269 -13.16 16.82 17.14
C LYS A 269 -12.17 16.02 17.99
N ALA A 270 -12.40 14.72 18.15
CA ALA A 270 -11.45 13.83 18.82
C ALA A 270 -10.15 13.66 18.00
N ALA A 271 -10.29 13.51 16.66
CA ALA A 271 -9.13 13.45 15.76
C ALA A 271 -8.29 14.72 15.78
N GLU A 272 -8.91 15.91 15.91
CA GLU A 272 -8.22 17.19 16.10
C GLU A 272 -7.37 17.19 17.37
N GLN A 273 -7.93 16.77 18.51
CA GLN A 273 -7.19 16.71 19.78
C GLN A 273 -5.98 15.75 19.69
N ILE A 274 -6.14 14.61 19.02
CA ILE A 274 -5.05 13.66 18.79
C ILE A 274 -4.01 14.24 17.84
N ALA A 275 -4.44 14.90 16.76
CA ALA A 275 -3.56 15.56 15.80
C ALA A 275 -2.74 16.67 16.46
N ASP A 276 -3.34 17.47 17.37
CA ASP A 276 -2.65 18.48 18.17
C ASP A 276 -1.55 17.86 19.04
N GLN A 277 -1.85 16.75 19.74
CA GLN A 277 -0.87 16.02 20.55
C GLN A 277 0.29 15.46 19.72
N MET A 278 0.04 15.16 18.42
CA MET A 278 1.03 14.64 17.49
C MET A 278 1.74 15.72 16.66
N GLY A 279 1.32 16.98 16.74
CA GLY A 279 1.83 18.08 15.92
C GLY A 279 1.45 17.97 14.45
N ILE A 280 0.28 17.40 14.13
CA ILE A 280 -0.21 17.18 12.76
C ILE A 280 -1.26 18.24 12.42
N ASP A 281 -1.14 18.86 11.23
CA ASP A 281 -2.01 19.95 10.79
C ASP A 281 -3.21 19.52 9.92
N ALA A 282 -3.21 18.28 9.43
CA ALA A 282 -4.23 17.82 8.49
C ALA A 282 -4.82 16.45 8.87
N LEU A 283 -6.13 16.33 8.70
CA LEU A 283 -6.92 15.12 8.89
C LEU A 283 -7.34 14.56 7.53
N VAL A 284 -7.53 13.25 7.43
CA VAL A 284 -7.98 12.60 6.19
C VAL A 284 -9.24 11.80 6.47
N MET A 285 -10.25 12.01 5.64
CA MET A 285 -11.51 11.27 5.67
C MET A 285 -11.80 10.62 4.31
N GLY A 286 -12.38 9.42 4.35
CA GLY A 286 -12.77 8.65 3.16
C GLY A 286 -14.15 9.04 2.60
N ASP A 287 -14.60 10.29 2.81
CA ASP A 287 -15.93 10.71 2.33
C ASP A 287 -15.95 10.97 0.82
N ALA A 288 -17.01 10.50 0.15
CA ALA A 288 -17.36 10.86 -1.23
C ALA A 288 -18.70 11.59 -1.25
N VAL A 289 -18.81 12.69 -2.01
CA VAL A 289 -20.01 13.53 -2.04
C VAL A 289 -21.22 12.72 -2.50
N GLY A 290 -22.28 12.71 -1.67
CA GLY A 290 -23.56 12.10 -1.98
C GLY A 290 -23.63 10.58 -1.86
N GLN A 291 -22.58 9.91 -1.38
CA GLN A 291 -22.57 8.45 -1.25
C GLN A 291 -23.51 7.96 -0.14
N VAL A 292 -23.55 8.64 1.00
CA VAL A 292 -24.51 8.40 2.09
C VAL A 292 -25.04 9.72 2.65
N SER A 293 -26.08 9.66 3.47
CA SER A 293 -26.79 10.85 4.02
C SER A 293 -25.87 11.84 4.74
N SER A 294 -24.86 11.37 5.50
CA SER A 294 -23.88 12.24 6.17
C SER A 294 -22.87 12.88 5.21
N GLN A 295 -22.79 12.40 3.97
CA GLN A 295 -21.86 12.88 2.93
C GLN A 295 -22.53 13.79 1.89
N THR A 296 -23.73 14.32 2.17
CA THR A 296 -24.23 15.45 1.39
C THR A 296 -23.33 16.67 1.62
N LEU A 297 -23.18 17.51 0.62
CA LEU A 297 -22.33 18.70 0.70
C LEU A 297 -22.66 19.57 1.93
N ARG A 298 -23.98 19.69 2.22
CA ARG A 298 -24.45 20.46 3.38
C ARG A 298 -24.02 19.83 4.69
N ASN A 299 -24.18 18.50 4.85
CA ASN A 299 -23.80 17.80 6.07
C ASN A 299 -22.29 17.81 6.26
N MET A 300 -21.51 17.59 5.20
CA MET A 300 -20.05 17.69 5.25
C MET A 300 -19.59 19.07 5.69
N ALA A 301 -20.19 20.13 5.16
CA ALA A 301 -19.90 21.50 5.61
C ALA A 301 -20.25 21.73 7.08
N MET A 302 -21.28 21.07 7.62
CA MET A 302 -21.60 21.16 9.06
C MET A 302 -20.63 20.32 9.91
N ILE A 303 -20.17 19.18 9.39
CA ILE A 303 -19.18 18.33 10.06
C ILE A 303 -17.86 19.09 10.22
N ASP A 304 -17.38 19.74 9.16
CA ASP A 304 -16.08 20.43 9.17
C ASP A 304 -15.99 21.64 10.12
N ARG A 305 -17.13 22.23 10.51
CA ARG A 305 -17.15 23.39 11.42
C ARG A 305 -16.63 23.14 12.83
N VAL A 306 -16.33 21.91 13.21
CA VAL A 306 -15.83 21.58 14.56
C VAL A 306 -14.32 21.62 14.68
N THR A 307 -13.61 21.81 13.58
CA THR A 307 -12.14 21.79 13.55
C THR A 307 -11.60 22.91 12.66
N ASP A 308 -10.45 23.45 13.06
CA ASP A 308 -9.65 24.38 12.25
C ASP A 308 -8.56 23.63 11.45
N LYS A 309 -8.42 22.31 11.62
CA LYS A 309 -7.50 21.48 10.85
C LYS A 309 -7.94 21.39 9.39
N LEU A 310 -6.96 21.27 8.48
CA LEU A 310 -7.26 20.96 7.08
C LEU A 310 -7.83 19.54 6.97
N VAL A 311 -9.08 19.42 6.50
CA VAL A 311 -9.72 18.11 6.28
C VAL A 311 -9.59 17.73 4.80
N LEU A 312 -8.76 16.74 4.50
CA LEU A 312 -8.53 16.21 3.17
C LEU A 312 -9.52 15.08 2.86
N ARG A 313 -10.18 15.17 1.72
CA ARG A 313 -11.12 14.15 1.19
C ARG A 313 -10.72 13.72 -0.22
N PRO A 314 -9.73 12.83 -0.34
CA PRO A 314 -9.20 12.46 -1.65
C PRO A 314 -10.22 11.74 -2.55
N LEU A 315 -11.31 11.24 -1.98
CA LEU A 315 -12.35 10.51 -2.68
C LEU A 315 -13.58 11.37 -3.04
N ALA A 316 -13.58 12.66 -2.69
CA ALA A 316 -14.78 13.52 -2.76
C ALA A 316 -15.55 13.45 -4.09
N VAL A 317 -14.85 13.26 -5.21
CA VAL A 317 -15.42 13.21 -6.57
C VAL A 317 -15.29 11.84 -7.24
N MET A 318 -14.88 10.81 -6.51
CA MET A 318 -14.71 9.47 -7.06
C MET A 318 -16.02 8.67 -7.02
N HIS A 319 -16.28 7.89 -8.05
CA HIS A 319 -17.38 6.92 -8.03
C HIS A 319 -17.02 5.70 -7.16
N LYS A 320 -18.05 5.09 -6.56
CA LYS A 320 -17.85 3.90 -5.70
C LYS A 320 -17.11 2.78 -6.42
N GLN A 321 -17.42 2.56 -7.70
CA GLN A 321 -16.75 1.53 -8.51
C GLN A 321 -15.26 1.81 -8.72
N ASP A 322 -14.87 3.08 -8.89
CA ASP A 322 -13.45 3.45 -9.03
C ASP A 322 -12.68 3.23 -7.73
N ILE A 323 -13.33 3.53 -6.58
CA ILE A 323 -12.79 3.27 -5.25
C ILE A 323 -12.58 1.77 -5.05
N MET A 324 -13.60 0.95 -5.35
CA MET A 324 -13.51 -0.51 -5.25
C MET A 324 -12.43 -1.09 -6.19
N SER A 325 -12.36 -0.59 -7.44
CA SER A 325 -11.33 -1.00 -8.40
C SER A 325 -9.91 -0.61 -7.93
N LEU A 326 -9.77 0.51 -7.22
CA LEU A 326 -8.50 0.91 -6.64
C LEU A 326 -8.16 0.05 -5.42
N ALA A 327 -9.14 -0.26 -4.56
CA ALA A 327 -8.96 -1.18 -3.43
C ALA A 327 -8.50 -2.57 -3.89
N ASP A 328 -9.09 -3.08 -4.97
CA ASP A 328 -8.67 -4.33 -5.60
C ASP A 328 -7.22 -4.28 -6.07
N ARG A 329 -6.86 -3.22 -6.79
CA ARG A 329 -5.51 -2.99 -7.34
C ARG A 329 -4.43 -2.90 -6.27
N ILE A 330 -4.73 -2.28 -5.11
CA ILE A 330 -3.81 -2.16 -3.97
C ILE A 330 -3.88 -3.35 -3.02
N GLY A 331 -4.79 -4.30 -3.25
CA GLY A 331 -4.92 -5.54 -2.50
C GLY A 331 -5.63 -5.41 -1.15
N THR A 332 -6.52 -4.41 -1.00
CA THR A 332 -7.24 -4.17 0.25
C THR A 332 -8.74 -4.50 0.18
N ARG A 333 -9.20 -5.01 -0.96
CA ARG A 333 -10.60 -5.34 -1.19
C ARG A 333 -11.10 -6.38 -0.18
N GLU A 334 -10.36 -7.44 0.00
CA GLU A 334 -10.77 -8.56 0.86
C GLU A 334 -10.85 -8.14 2.34
N PHE A 335 -9.97 -7.24 2.78
CA PHE A 335 -10.08 -6.65 4.11
C PHE A 335 -11.40 -5.88 4.25
N ALA A 336 -11.71 -5.02 3.28
CA ALA A 336 -12.88 -4.17 3.32
C ALA A 336 -14.19 -4.97 3.27
N GLU A 337 -14.25 -6.06 2.49
CA GLU A 337 -15.41 -6.94 2.40
C GLU A 337 -15.66 -7.74 3.70
N SER A 338 -14.62 -7.98 4.50
CA SER A 338 -14.72 -8.68 5.77
C SER A 338 -15.10 -7.78 6.96
N MET A 339 -15.05 -6.43 6.77
CA MET A 339 -15.31 -5.46 7.84
C MET A 339 -16.80 -5.13 7.96
N PRO A 340 -17.37 -5.22 9.17
CA PRO A 340 -18.73 -4.75 9.41
C PRO A 340 -18.81 -3.22 9.38
N GLU A 341 -19.87 -2.69 8.78
CA GLU A 341 -20.13 -1.25 8.77
C GLU A 341 -20.93 -0.84 10.01
N TYR A 342 -20.29 -0.21 10.98
CA TYR A 342 -20.93 0.26 12.22
C TYR A 342 -21.54 1.66 12.08
N CYS A 343 -20.97 2.54 11.26
CA CYS A 343 -21.41 3.94 11.16
C CYS A 343 -22.81 4.10 10.50
N GLY A 344 -23.22 3.15 9.67
CA GLY A 344 -24.53 3.18 8.99
C GLY A 344 -25.72 2.83 9.89
N VAL A 345 -25.47 2.16 11.02
CA VAL A 345 -26.53 1.60 11.89
C VAL A 345 -27.05 2.62 12.90
N ILE A 346 -26.32 3.70 13.16
CA ILE A 346 -26.60 4.66 14.24
C ILE A 346 -27.79 5.59 13.95
N SER A 347 -28.12 5.88 12.70
CA SER A 347 -29.19 6.82 12.34
C SER A 347 -30.39 6.12 11.69
N GLN A 348 -31.58 6.36 12.23
CA GLN A 348 -32.84 6.04 11.55
C GLN A 348 -33.33 7.28 10.83
N ASN A 349 -33.77 7.14 9.55
CA ASN A 349 -34.22 8.24 8.70
C ASN A 349 -33.29 9.48 8.73
N PRO A 350 -31.99 9.31 8.37
CA PRO A 350 -30.98 10.34 8.57
C PRO A 350 -31.27 11.61 7.77
N VAL A 351 -31.03 12.77 8.37
CA VAL A 351 -31.17 14.07 7.73
C VAL A 351 -30.13 14.23 6.61
N ILE A 352 -30.61 14.70 5.45
CA ILE A 352 -29.74 14.98 4.27
C ILE A 352 -29.40 16.46 4.10
N ASN A 353 -30.12 17.35 4.79
CA ASN A 353 -29.96 18.81 4.71
C ASN A 353 -30.05 19.44 6.10
N SER A 354 -28.98 19.31 6.88
CA SER A 354 -28.93 19.84 8.25
C SER A 354 -28.78 21.34 8.29
N SER A 355 -29.56 22.01 9.17
CA SER A 355 -29.32 23.42 9.45
C SER A 355 -28.23 23.59 10.51
N ALA A 356 -27.41 24.64 10.38
CA ALA A 356 -26.33 24.94 11.35
C ALA A 356 -26.89 25.05 12.78
N LYS A 357 -27.98 25.81 12.96
CA LYS A 357 -28.62 26.01 14.27
C LYS A 357 -29.06 24.68 14.91
N ARG A 358 -29.60 23.75 14.12
CA ARG A 358 -30.07 22.47 14.66
C ARG A 358 -28.88 21.57 15.03
N ILE A 359 -27.88 21.48 14.17
CA ILE A 359 -26.68 20.67 14.44
C ILE A 359 -25.93 21.19 15.67
N GLU A 360 -25.78 22.50 15.82
CA GLU A 360 -25.17 23.09 17.02
C GLU A 360 -25.97 22.74 18.27
N LEU A 361 -27.32 22.83 18.21
CA LEU A 361 -28.18 22.45 19.32
C LEU A 361 -27.97 20.98 19.72
N GLU A 362 -27.96 20.06 18.74
CA GLU A 362 -27.76 18.62 18.99
C GLU A 362 -26.34 18.35 19.54
N THR A 363 -25.32 19.02 19.00
CA THR A 363 -23.93 18.87 19.49
C THR A 363 -23.77 19.45 20.90
N ASN A 364 -24.42 20.56 21.22
CA ASN A 364 -24.31 21.20 22.54
C ASN A 364 -25.04 20.45 23.66
N ARG A 365 -25.91 19.50 23.31
CA ARG A 365 -26.55 18.60 24.31
C ARG A 365 -25.60 17.47 24.73
N PHE A 366 -24.58 17.19 23.93
CA PHE A 366 -23.62 16.15 24.22
C PHE A 366 -22.64 16.63 25.31
N ASP A 367 -22.39 15.75 26.28
CA ASP A 367 -21.39 16.03 27.33
C ASP A 367 -19.96 15.83 26.79
N LEU A 368 -19.25 16.92 26.55
CA LEU A 368 -17.88 16.91 26.05
C LEU A 368 -16.89 16.21 27.00
N ALA A 369 -17.20 16.07 28.28
CA ALA A 369 -16.36 15.33 29.21
C ALA A 369 -16.21 13.86 28.78
N VAL A 370 -17.28 13.27 28.23
CA VAL A 370 -17.26 11.87 27.70
C VAL A 370 -16.28 11.77 26.52
N LEU A 371 -16.28 12.76 25.61
CA LEU A 371 -15.34 12.78 24.48
C LEU A 371 -13.89 12.90 24.95
N ASN A 372 -13.64 13.82 25.91
CA ASN A 372 -12.30 14.06 26.44
C ASN A 372 -11.77 12.83 27.18
N GLN A 373 -12.62 12.08 27.90
CA GLN A 373 -12.27 10.81 28.54
C GLN A 373 -11.91 9.74 27.49
N ALA A 374 -12.67 9.64 26.41
CA ALA A 374 -12.37 8.72 25.33
C ALA A 374 -11.02 9.02 24.66
N VAL A 375 -10.72 10.30 24.41
CA VAL A 375 -9.40 10.74 23.87
C VAL A 375 -8.27 10.47 24.87
N ALA A 376 -8.49 10.72 26.17
CA ALA A 376 -7.49 10.45 27.20
C ALA A 376 -7.20 8.94 27.37
N ALA A 377 -8.18 8.08 27.07
CA ALA A 377 -8.06 6.62 27.09
C ALA A 377 -7.51 6.04 25.77
N ALA A 378 -7.21 6.88 24.77
CA ALA A 378 -6.69 6.45 23.48
C ALA A 378 -5.34 5.75 23.63
N GLN A 379 -5.20 4.61 22.93
CA GLN A 379 -3.96 3.85 22.88
C GLN A 379 -3.22 4.16 21.58
N LYS A 380 -1.96 4.58 21.72
CA LYS A 380 -1.08 4.90 20.58
C LYS A 380 0.04 3.89 20.51
N ILE A 381 0.14 3.18 19.39
CA ILE A 381 1.22 2.23 19.10
C ILE A 381 1.89 2.61 17.78
N ALA A 382 3.14 2.22 17.59
CA ALA A 382 3.73 2.28 16.25
C ALA A 382 3.18 1.12 15.42
N VAL A 383 2.90 1.35 14.13
CA VAL A 383 2.32 0.31 13.25
C VAL A 383 3.25 -0.90 13.10
N ASP A 384 4.55 -0.70 13.16
CA ASP A 384 5.54 -1.78 13.18
C ASP A 384 5.55 -2.58 14.49
N GLU A 385 5.12 -1.99 15.60
CA GLU A 385 4.97 -2.65 16.91
C GLU A 385 3.65 -3.42 17.05
N VAL A 386 2.66 -3.20 16.18
CA VAL A 386 1.46 -4.06 16.11
C VAL A 386 1.87 -5.53 16.01
N VAL A 387 2.92 -5.82 15.27
CA VAL A 387 3.54 -7.14 15.14
C VAL A 387 4.10 -7.66 16.47
N GLU A 388 4.80 -6.80 17.21
CA GLU A 388 5.47 -7.15 18.46
C GLU A 388 4.47 -7.29 19.62
N ASN A 389 3.46 -6.43 19.68
CA ASN A 389 2.38 -6.51 20.66
C ASN A 389 1.51 -7.74 20.46
N VAL A 390 1.27 -8.15 19.23
CA VAL A 390 0.62 -9.43 18.92
C VAL A 390 1.49 -10.59 19.37
N ASN A 391 2.81 -10.51 19.23
CA ASN A 391 3.73 -11.53 19.76
C ASN A 391 3.78 -11.55 21.30
N ALA A 392 3.64 -10.41 21.96
CA ALA A 392 3.72 -10.28 23.43
C ALA A 392 2.39 -10.57 24.13
N THR A 393 1.25 -10.25 23.49
CA THR A 393 -0.11 -10.53 24.02
C THR A 393 -0.66 -11.88 23.57
N ALA A 394 -0.09 -12.49 22.54
CA ALA A 394 -0.58 -13.73 21.99
C ALA A 394 -0.22 -14.91 22.92
N ALA A 395 -1.19 -15.34 23.69
CA ALA A 395 -1.21 -16.66 24.30
C ALA A 395 -1.26 -17.81 23.25
N VAL A 396 -0.98 -17.49 21.97
CA VAL A 396 -1.02 -18.48 20.88
C VAL A 396 0.36 -19.08 20.70
N GLU A 397 0.44 -20.38 20.90
CA GLU A 397 1.65 -21.17 20.76
C GLU A 397 2.17 -21.14 19.32
N ILE A 398 3.46 -20.83 19.14
CA ILE A 398 4.15 -20.93 17.86
C ILE A 398 4.79 -22.32 17.77
N CYS A 399 4.37 -23.08 16.78
CA CYS A 399 4.87 -24.44 16.53
C CYS A 399 5.88 -24.40 15.36
N HIS A 400 7.04 -25.03 15.56
CA HIS A 400 8.07 -25.21 14.52
C HIS A 400 7.95 -26.60 13.86
N GLN A 401 7.21 -27.51 14.48
CA GLN A 401 6.95 -28.86 13.99
C GLN A 401 5.44 -29.06 13.80
N LEU A 402 5.06 -29.86 12.82
CA LEU A 402 3.65 -30.03 12.45
C LEU A 402 2.90 -30.98 13.40
N GLY A 403 3.56 -32.05 13.87
CA GLY A 403 2.87 -33.12 14.58
C GLY A 403 1.76 -33.73 13.71
N GLU A 404 0.58 -33.94 14.32
CA GLU A 404 -0.65 -34.41 13.63
C GLU A 404 -1.56 -33.26 13.17
N ALA A 405 -1.11 -32.01 13.29
CA ALA A 405 -1.91 -30.84 12.96
C ALA A 405 -1.98 -30.58 11.45
N VAL A 406 -3.09 -29.99 11.02
CA VAL A 406 -3.28 -29.53 9.63
C VAL A 406 -2.81 -28.09 9.49
N VAL A 407 -1.92 -27.81 8.54
CA VAL A 407 -1.51 -26.43 8.25
C VAL A 407 -2.56 -25.73 7.40
N ILE A 408 -2.95 -24.54 7.81
CA ILE A 408 -3.78 -23.65 7.00
C ILE A 408 -2.88 -22.52 6.49
N ASP A 409 -2.58 -22.56 5.19
CA ASP A 409 -1.86 -21.47 4.51
C ASP A 409 -2.84 -20.31 4.26
N ILE A 410 -2.67 -19.24 5.04
CA ILE A 410 -3.56 -18.08 5.00
C ILE A 410 -3.08 -16.98 4.06
N ARG A 411 -2.03 -17.20 3.29
CA ARG A 411 -1.51 -16.21 2.34
C ARG A 411 -2.53 -15.90 1.26
N LYS A 412 -2.49 -14.66 0.76
CA LYS A 412 -3.31 -14.22 -0.36
C LYS A 412 -2.94 -14.96 -1.65
N MET A 413 -3.95 -15.36 -2.45
CA MET A 413 -3.71 -15.88 -3.81
C MET A 413 -3.06 -14.79 -4.70
N PRO A 414 -2.14 -15.12 -5.62
CA PRO A 414 -1.64 -16.47 -5.93
C PRO A 414 -0.35 -16.87 -5.17
N LEU A 415 -0.03 -16.26 -4.03
CA LEU A 415 1.21 -16.54 -3.30
C LEU A 415 1.39 -18.03 -2.94
N PRO A 416 0.36 -18.77 -2.46
CA PRO A 416 0.49 -20.19 -2.21
C PRO A 416 0.81 -21.02 -3.45
N GLU A 417 0.41 -20.57 -4.64
CA GLU A 417 0.67 -21.24 -5.92
C GLU A 417 2.08 -20.96 -6.44
N ARG A 418 2.53 -19.69 -6.31
CA ARG A 418 3.86 -19.26 -6.77
C ARG A 418 5.00 -19.72 -5.86
N PHE A 419 4.74 -19.78 -4.58
CA PHE A 419 5.70 -20.16 -3.56
C PHE A 419 5.05 -21.23 -2.66
N PRO A 420 4.93 -22.48 -3.14
CA PRO A 420 4.26 -23.53 -2.40
C PRO A 420 4.96 -23.82 -1.07
N LEU A 421 4.18 -23.93 0.00
CA LEU A 421 4.66 -24.44 1.27
C LEU A 421 4.66 -25.97 1.20
N GLU A 422 5.83 -26.59 1.31
CA GLU A 422 6.01 -28.05 1.19
C GLU A 422 5.72 -28.73 2.54
N VAL A 423 4.45 -28.78 2.94
CA VAL A 423 3.97 -29.46 4.15
C VAL A 423 2.65 -30.20 3.86
N ALA A 424 2.43 -31.29 4.58
CA ALA A 424 1.20 -32.07 4.51
C ALA A 424 0.85 -32.62 5.91
N PRO A 425 -0.45 -32.64 6.31
CA PRO A 425 -1.61 -32.18 5.55
C PRO A 425 -1.73 -30.64 5.52
N LYS A 426 -2.22 -30.09 4.40
CA LYS A 426 -2.34 -28.65 4.19
C LYS A 426 -3.67 -28.27 3.56
N LEU A 427 -4.27 -27.20 4.08
CA LEU A 427 -5.38 -26.45 3.48
C LEU A 427 -4.88 -25.08 3.02
N VAL A 428 -5.43 -24.56 1.93
CA VAL A 428 -5.22 -23.17 1.52
C VAL A 428 -6.52 -22.42 1.74
N ILE A 429 -6.53 -21.57 2.75
CA ILE A 429 -7.66 -20.70 3.09
C ILE A 429 -7.10 -19.31 3.29
N PRO A 430 -7.21 -18.43 2.31
CA PRO A 430 -6.72 -17.06 2.43
C PRO A 430 -7.27 -16.38 3.69
N PHE A 431 -6.48 -15.50 4.31
CA PHE A 431 -6.80 -14.88 5.60
C PHE A 431 -8.19 -14.21 5.61
N TYR A 432 -8.63 -13.64 4.50
CA TYR A 432 -9.92 -12.96 4.37
C TYR A 432 -11.12 -13.92 4.31
N GLU A 433 -10.93 -15.21 4.03
CA GLU A 433 -11.96 -16.26 4.08
C GLU A 433 -11.91 -17.07 5.38
N LEU A 434 -10.81 -16.95 6.13
CA LEU A 434 -10.51 -17.82 7.27
C LEU A 434 -11.62 -17.80 8.32
N ASN A 435 -12.10 -16.62 8.72
CA ASN A 435 -13.10 -16.49 9.78
C ASN A 435 -14.45 -17.15 9.45
N GLN A 436 -14.81 -17.20 8.17
CA GLN A 436 -16.04 -17.88 7.72
C GLN A 436 -15.83 -19.38 7.58
N LYS A 437 -14.74 -19.77 6.93
CA LYS A 437 -14.44 -21.18 6.64
C LYS A 437 -13.99 -21.96 7.86
N PHE A 438 -13.32 -21.31 8.83
CA PHE A 438 -12.88 -21.98 10.05
C PHE A 438 -14.03 -22.56 10.88
N LYS A 439 -15.20 -21.89 10.87
CA LYS A 439 -16.44 -22.37 11.51
C LYS A 439 -16.94 -23.70 10.96
N GLN A 440 -16.54 -24.06 9.76
CA GLN A 440 -16.96 -25.27 9.05
C GLN A 440 -15.94 -26.41 9.17
N LEU A 441 -14.78 -26.14 9.76
CA LEU A 441 -13.73 -27.13 9.96
C LEU A 441 -14.02 -28.03 11.16
N ASP A 442 -13.38 -29.20 11.18
CA ASP A 442 -13.51 -30.15 12.27
C ASP A 442 -12.93 -29.58 13.57
N SER A 443 -13.76 -29.38 14.57
CA SER A 443 -13.37 -28.84 15.88
C SER A 443 -12.45 -29.74 16.70
N THR A 444 -12.35 -31.02 16.36
CA THR A 444 -11.47 -32.00 17.04
C THR A 444 -10.05 -31.98 16.49
N GLN A 445 -9.87 -31.46 15.27
CA GLN A 445 -8.59 -31.35 14.58
C GLN A 445 -7.81 -30.14 15.07
N GLN A 446 -6.48 -30.28 15.27
CA GLN A 446 -5.58 -29.14 15.50
C GLN A 446 -5.18 -28.45 14.20
N TYR A 447 -5.19 -27.13 14.17
CA TYR A 447 -4.84 -26.32 13.01
C TYR A 447 -3.67 -25.39 13.31
N LEU A 448 -2.75 -25.29 12.36
CA LEU A 448 -1.61 -24.39 12.43
C LEU A 448 -1.70 -23.36 11.30
N LEU A 449 -1.93 -22.10 11.64
CA LEU A 449 -2.00 -21.02 10.66
C LEU A 449 -0.59 -20.62 10.18
N TYR A 450 -0.42 -20.51 8.88
CA TYR A 450 0.84 -20.12 8.26
C TYR A 450 0.69 -18.88 7.37
N CYS A 451 1.60 -17.91 7.54
CA CYS A 451 1.87 -16.85 6.58
C CYS A 451 3.38 -16.61 6.50
N GLN A 452 3.83 -15.95 5.42
CA GLN A 452 5.26 -15.82 5.12
C GLN A 452 6.08 -15.12 6.23
N LYS A 453 5.52 -14.10 6.89
CA LYS A 453 6.17 -13.34 7.96
C LYS A 453 5.74 -13.75 9.38
N GLY A 454 4.79 -14.65 9.51
CA GLY A 454 4.24 -15.12 10.80
C GLY A 454 3.27 -14.16 11.46
N VAL A 455 3.12 -12.91 11.02
CA VAL A 455 2.32 -11.86 11.66
C VAL A 455 0.84 -12.08 11.50
N MET A 456 0.37 -12.19 10.26
CA MET A 456 -1.05 -12.40 9.95
C MET A 456 -1.57 -13.72 10.56
N SER A 457 -0.74 -14.76 10.57
CA SER A 457 -1.12 -16.03 11.21
C SER A 457 -1.29 -15.91 12.70
N GLN A 458 -0.47 -15.11 13.40
CA GLN A 458 -0.62 -14.87 14.84
C GLN A 458 -1.88 -14.05 15.14
N LEU A 459 -2.11 -12.96 14.40
CA LEU A 459 -3.30 -12.12 14.55
C LEU A 459 -4.59 -12.93 14.38
N HIS A 460 -4.66 -13.73 13.31
CA HIS A 460 -5.84 -14.55 13.06
C HIS A 460 -5.99 -15.71 14.07
N ALA A 461 -4.90 -16.31 14.51
CA ALA A 461 -4.96 -17.34 15.53
C ALA A 461 -5.45 -16.78 16.88
N GLN A 462 -4.99 -15.59 17.27
CA GLN A 462 -5.48 -14.91 18.47
C GLN A 462 -6.97 -14.59 18.35
N TYR A 463 -7.38 -13.99 17.22
CA TYR A 463 -8.79 -13.70 16.97
C TYR A 463 -9.69 -14.94 17.08
N LEU A 464 -9.28 -16.06 16.47
CA LEU A 464 -10.03 -17.31 16.57
C LEU A 464 -10.08 -17.84 18.01
N ARG A 465 -9.00 -17.69 18.78
CA ARG A 465 -9.00 -18.05 20.20
C ARG A 465 -9.95 -17.19 21.04
N ASP A 466 -9.99 -15.88 20.78
CA ASP A 466 -10.93 -14.97 21.44
C ASP A 466 -12.39 -15.29 21.09
N GLN A 467 -12.62 -15.96 19.94
CA GLN A 467 -13.92 -16.51 19.56
C GLN A 467 -14.22 -17.90 20.18
N GLY A 468 -13.31 -18.42 21.00
CA GLY A 468 -13.48 -19.71 21.69
C GLY A 468 -12.92 -20.95 20.97
N TYR A 469 -12.17 -20.76 19.86
CA TYR A 469 -11.52 -21.86 19.16
C TYR A 469 -10.16 -22.18 19.81
N GLU A 470 -10.08 -23.21 20.65
CA GLU A 470 -8.84 -23.60 21.33
C GLU A 470 -7.89 -24.44 20.45
N ASN A 471 -8.37 -24.95 19.34
CA ASN A 471 -7.68 -25.86 18.43
C ASN A 471 -6.87 -25.16 17.33
N VAL A 472 -6.46 -23.91 17.54
CA VAL A 472 -5.69 -23.11 16.59
C VAL A 472 -4.38 -22.62 17.19
N ARG A 473 -3.28 -22.74 16.43
CA ARG A 473 -1.92 -22.28 16.74
C ARG A 473 -1.27 -21.70 15.49
N VAL A 474 -0.01 -21.29 15.60
CA VAL A 474 0.75 -20.70 14.49
C VAL A 474 1.87 -21.64 14.07
N TYR A 475 2.03 -21.84 12.77
CA TYR A 475 3.18 -22.52 12.18
C TYR A 475 4.23 -21.53 11.74
N ARG A 476 5.46 -21.73 12.21
CA ARG A 476 6.65 -20.99 11.75
C ARG A 476 7.75 -22.01 11.50
N PRO A 477 8.03 -22.38 10.22
CA PRO A 477 9.17 -23.21 9.89
C PRO A 477 10.47 -22.54 10.37
N LEU A 478 11.45 -23.37 10.79
CA LEU A 478 12.79 -22.91 11.21
C LEU A 478 13.61 -22.46 10.01
#